data_8fdaa7e2ac0a6ba519d8f36408b29833
#
_entry.id   8fdaa7e2ac0a6ba519d8f36408b29833
#
_cell.length_a   1.000
_cell.length_b   1.000
_cell.length_c   1.000
_cell.angle_alpha   90.00
_cell.angle_beta   90.00
_cell.angle_gamma   90.00
#
_symmetry.space_group_name_H-M   'P 1'
#
loop_
_entity.id
_entity.type
_entity.pdbx_description
1 polymer ?
#
loop_
_entity_poly.entity_id
_entity_poly.type
_entity_poly.pdbx_seq_one_letter_code
_entity_poly.pdbx_strand_id
1 'polypeptide(L)'
;MKIKNLLLTGLTISLLLSFTQGAKSQTGVYSPSLVNFDVAMTNLLNNYDIPGGQLAITYQGRLVYSRGFGFADSSTNTAVCPNSIFRIASLSKQITAITIMHLYEQGRVGLNDTVFGPNGILNDGIYQTILDPMVYGITVKHLLSHQGGWDRAISGDPMTNTYAIALAMAVPPPAPIETIIQYMLSQQLLNFPPGSSAEYCNLGFNILGEVIEKITNQDYETYVRDTILAPLGITEMHDGRSLLINAFPNEVHYYDYPDAPFVPSIFDNNIMVPMQYGGTDMEAKKASGGWVASAQDLCKLICAVDKFSSRPDILSQATINTMVLPTNHYVYGNPYALGWWINTSTNNWYHSGSLTGTMTFQARRNTGINYAILVNSNYNSGQYTALSNLVGTVIPTITSWPAIDLFDSTVVCSPLSSVNNISQNPFLFTVYPNPSNGKFTVSVEGLQQANCKLSICNLVGQVIYTTFFKGQQSTLDIDLSDFYKGLYFVKVDDGKNSYTQKIITE
;
A
#
# COMPACT_ATOMS: atom_id res chain seq x y z
N MET A 1 -79.26 -3.57 -15.53
CA MET A 1 -78.36 -2.58 -14.86
C MET A 1 -77.00 -3.22 -14.73
N LYS A 2 -76.05 -2.89 -15.61
CA LYS A 2 -74.72 -3.54 -15.69
C LYS A 2 -73.71 -2.58 -15.02
N ILE A 3 -73.07 -3.03 -13.95
CA ILE A 3 -71.97 -2.31 -13.28
C ILE A 3 -70.67 -2.79 -13.95
N LYS A 4 -69.90 -1.85 -14.55
CA LYS A 4 -68.58 -2.08 -15.11
C LYS A 4 -67.54 -1.99 -14.00
N ASN A 5 -66.79 -3.05 -13.82
CA ASN A 5 -65.60 -3.07 -13.00
C ASN A 5 -64.46 -2.34 -13.72
N LEU A 6 -63.98 -1.28 -13.10
CA LEU A 6 -62.76 -0.56 -13.55
C LEU A 6 -61.56 -1.15 -12.78
N LEU A 7 -60.73 -1.91 -13.48
CA LEU A 7 -59.45 -2.36 -12.98
C LEU A 7 -58.43 -1.20 -13.02
N LEU A 8 -58.01 -0.71 -11.87
CA LEU A 8 -56.88 0.21 -11.72
C LEU A 8 -55.59 -0.60 -11.68
N THR A 9 -54.85 -0.61 -12.77
CA THR A 9 -53.47 -1.13 -12.80
C THR A 9 -52.53 -0.08 -12.27
N GLY A 10 -52.10 -0.26 -11.02
CA GLY A 10 -51.07 0.56 -10.41
C GLY A 10 -49.71 0.22 -11.02
N LEU A 11 -49.14 1.13 -11.78
CA LEU A 11 -47.79 1.05 -12.30
C LEU A 11 -46.82 1.51 -11.19
N THR A 12 -46.23 0.57 -10.44
CA THR A 12 -45.14 0.86 -9.52
C THR A 12 -43.87 1.13 -10.32
N ILE A 13 -43.51 2.40 -10.49
CA ILE A 13 -42.20 2.81 -11.01
C ILE A 13 -41.20 2.58 -9.88
N SER A 14 -40.44 1.48 -9.96
CA SER A 14 -39.23 1.28 -9.17
C SER A 14 -38.18 2.26 -9.65
N LEU A 15 -37.97 3.32 -8.88
CA LEU A 15 -36.85 4.26 -9.07
C LEU A 15 -35.59 3.52 -8.66
N LEU A 16 -34.89 2.92 -9.62
CA LEU A 16 -33.51 2.46 -9.47
C LEU A 16 -32.63 3.71 -9.30
N LEU A 17 -32.39 4.12 -8.07
CA LEU A 17 -31.29 5.01 -7.71
C LEU A 17 -30.00 4.27 -7.98
N SER A 18 -29.51 4.34 -9.22
CA SER A 18 -28.12 4.04 -9.50
C SER A 18 -27.27 5.12 -8.81
N PHE A 19 -26.74 4.81 -7.64
CA PHE A 19 -25.65 5.57 -7.07
C PHE A 19 -24.49 5.47 -8.09
N THR A 20 -24.28 6.51 -8.87
CA THR A 20 -23.03 6.69 -9.58
C THR A 20 -21.97 6.91 -8.49
N GLN A 21 -21.23 5.85 -8.15
CA GLN A 21 -20.01 6.00 -7.36
C GLN A 21 -19.15 7.02 -8.11
N GLY A 22 -18.89 8.16 -7.49
CA GLY A 22 -18.01 9.19 -8.05
C GLY A 22 -16.67 8.53 -8.40
N ALA A 23 -16.16 8.82 -9.59
CA ALA A 23 -14.87 8.25 -10.04
C ALA A 23 -13.80 8.52 -8.96
N LYS A 24 -13.26 7.45 -8.38
CA LYS A 24 -12.18 7.58 -7.37
C LYS A 24 -11.00 8.30 -8.02
N SER A 25 -10.43 9.28 -7.31
CA SER A 25 -9.33 10.07 -7.83
C SER A 25 -8.14 9.17 -8.19
N GLN A 26 -7.44 9.54 -9.26
CA GLN A 26 -6.21 8.87 -9.69
C GLN A 26 -5.09 9.91 -9.72
N THR A 27 -3.93 9.57 -9.20
CA THR A 27 -2.76 10.44 -9.13
C THR A 27 -1.55 9.77 -9.78
N GLY A 28 -0.46 10.50 -9.93
CA GLY A 28 0.75 10.02 -10.58
C GLY A 28 0.73 10.17 -12.11
N VAL A 29 1.80 9.74 -12.75
CA VAL A 29 2.00 9.94 -14.21
C VAL A 29 1.11 8.96 -15.00
N TYR A 30 0.26 9.51 -15.86
CA TYR A 30 -0.57 8.72 -16.76
C TYR A 30 0.24 8.17 -17.94
N SER A 31 0.04 6.90 -18.26
CA SER A 31 0.64 6.26 -19.43
C SER A 31 -0.44 5.56 -20.26
N PRO A 32 -0.74 6.03 -21.49
CA PRO A 32 -1.77 5.41 -22.33
C PRO A 32 -1.54 3.91 -22.60
N SER A 33 -0.28 3.48 -22.75
CA SER A 33 0.05 2.07 -22.99
C SER A 33 -0.18 1.16 -21.77
N LEU A 34 -0.35 1.74 -20.57
CA LEU A 34 -0.54 1.01 -19.31
C LEU A 34 -1.91 1.26 -18.66
N VAL A 35 -2.85 1.87 -19.40
CA VAL A 35 -4.21 2.22 -18.92
C VAL A 35 -4.98 1.01 -18.37
N ASN A 36 -4.69 -0.19 -18.83
CA ASN A 36 -5.33 -1.41 -18.33
C ASN A 36 -5.03 -1.67 -16.84
N PHE A 37 -3.90 -1.19 -16.31
CA PHE A 37 -3.63 -1.21 -14.88
C PHE A 37 -4.51 -0.21 -14.12
N ASP A 38 -4.81 0.97 -14.69
CA ASP A 38 -5.73 1.94 -14.10
C ASP A 38 -7.13 1.35 -13.96
N VAL A 39 -7.61 0.69 -15.03
CA VAL A 39 -8.91 0.00 -15.04
C VAL A 39 -8.94 -1.12 -14.00
N ALA A 40 -7.89 -1.95 -13.96
CA ALA A 40 -7.81 -3.08 -13.03
C ALA A 40 -7.78 -2.60 -11.56
N MET A 41 -6.99 -1.58 -11.23
CA MET A 41 -6.95 -1.00 -9.89
C MET A 41 -8.29 -0.36 -9.52
N THR A 42 -8.90 0.41 -10.41
CA THR A 42 -10.22 1.01 -10.17
C THR A 42 -11.28 -0.06 -9.90
N ASN A 43 -11.29 -1.14 -10.68
CA ASN A 43 -12.20 -2.26 -10.47
C ASN A 43 -11.93 -2.98 -9.15
N LEU A 44 -10.67 -3.19 -8.78
CA LEU A 44 -10.30 -3.77 -7.47
C LEU A 44 -10.90 -2.93 -6.34
N LEU A 45 -10.63 -1.62 -6.34
CA LEU A 45 -11.12 -0.73 -5.30
C LEU A 45 -12.65 -0.69 -5.22
N ASN A 46 -13.33 -0.70 -6.36
CA ASN A 46 -14.80 -0.65 -6.41
C ASN A 46 -15.45 -1.98 -6.01
N ASN A 47 -14.92 -3.11 -6.48
CA ASN A 47 -15.52 -4.43 -6.22
C ASN A 47 -15.37 -4.87 -4.76
N TYR A 48 -14.40 -4.32 -4.04
CA TYR A 48 -14.11 -4.67 -2.65
C TYR A 48 -14.28 -3.50 -1.67
N ASP A 49 -14.91 -2.40 -2.10
CA ASP A 49 -15.15 -1.19 -1.31
C ASP A 49 -13.88 -0.64 -0.63
N ILE A 50 -12.73 -0.78 -1.30
CA ILE A 50 -11.45 -0.32 -0.79
C ILE A 50 -11.34 1.19 -0.95
N PRO A 51 -11.09 1.96 0.12
CA PRO A 51 -11.02 3.42 0.04
C PRO A 51 -9.90 3.91 -0.88
N GLY A 52 -8.70 3.34 -0.76
CA GLY A 52 -7.55 3.76 -1.53
C GLY A 52 -6.47 2.71 -1.68
N GLY A 53 -5.59 2.90 -2.66
CA GLY A 53 -4.47 2.00 -2.91
C GLY A 53 -3.44 2.56 -3.86
N GLN A 54 -2.31 1.87 -3.95
CA GLN A 54 -1.20 2.17 -4.86
C GLN A 54 -0.83 0.94 -5.68
N LEU A 55 -0.34 1.21 -6.89
CA LEU A 55 0.35 0.22 -7.71
C LEU A 55 1.61 0.86 -8.29
N ALA A 56 2.74 0.18 -8.12
CA ALA A 56 3.99 0.49 -8.79
C ALA A 56 4.50 -0.74 -9.55
N ILE A 57 5.06 -0.51 -10.75
CA ILE A 57 5.58 -1.58 -11.62
C ILE A 57 6.91 -1.12 -12.21
N THR A 58 7.90 -2.00 -12.13
CA THR A 58 9.15 -1.84 -12.88
C THR A 58 9.20 -2.82 -14.05
N TYR A 59 9.84 -2.39 -15.12
CA TYR A 59 10.17 -3.22 -16.27
C TYR A 59 11.63 -3.04 -16.63
N GLN A 60 12.40 -4.11 -16.56
CA GLN A 60 13.85 -4.10 -16.80
C GLN A 60 14.54 -2.99 -15.99
N GLY A 61 14.29 -2.95 -14.68
CA GLY A 61 14.89 -2.04 -13.72
C GLY A 61 14.38 -0.61 -13.73
N ARG A 62 13.53 -0.20 -14.69
CA ARG A 62 12.93 1.15 -14.75
C ARG A 62 11.55 1.14 -14.11
N LEU A 63 11.23 2.13 -13.29
CA LEU A 63 9.88 2.35 -12.78
C LEU A 63 9.02 2.93 -13.91
N VAL A 64 8.22 2.08 -14.54
CA VAL A 64 7.41 2.46 -15.71
C VAL A 64 5.97 2.82 -15.34
N TYR A 65 5.56 2.52 -14.10
CA TYR A 65 4.22 2.81 -13.60
C TYR A 65 4.29 3.04 -12.09
N SER A 66 3.74 4.16 -11.61
CA SER A 66 3.60 4.49 -10.19
C SER A 66 2.39 5.41 -10.01
N ARG A 67 1.30 4.86 -9.46
CA ARG A 67 0.03 5.58 -9.35
C ARG A 67 -0.69 5.31 -8.03
N GLY A 68 -1.39 6.35 -7.54
CA GLY A 68 -2.32 6.29 -6.44
C GLY A 68 -3.77 6.31 -6.92
N PHE A 69 -4.65 5.65 -6.18
CA PHE A 69 -6.07 5.48 -6.49
C PHE A 69 -6.91 5.70 -5.23
N GLY A 70 -8.01 6.43 -5.36
CA GLY A 70 -8.94 6.68 -4.26
C GLY A 70 -8.36 7.57 -3.17
N PHE A 71 -8.73 7.30 -1.93
CA PHE A 71 -8.48 8.18 -0.79
C PHE A 71 -7.42 7.63 0.17
N ALA A 72 -6.43 8.46 0.47
CA ALA A 72 -5.55 8.30 1.61
C ALA A 72 -6.32 8.54 2.92
N ASP A 73 -7.16 9.60 2.92
CA ASP A 73 -8.11 9.88 3.97
C ASP A 73 -9.47 10.24 3.35
N SER A 74 -10.48 9.38 3.57
CA SER A 74 -11.82 9.58 3.04
C SER A 74 -12.60 10.68 3.76
N SER A 75 -12.23 11.02 5.00
CA SER A 75 -12.91 12.06 5.78
C SER A 75 -12.59 13.47 5.29
N THR A 76 -11.39 13.66 4.76
CA THR A 76 -10.88 14.91 4.19
C THR A 76 -10.84 14.90 2.66
N ASN A 77 -11.22 13.79 2.02
CA ASN A 77 -11.06 13.55 0.58
C ASN A 77 -9.61 13.68 0.08
N THR A 78 -8.64 13.42 0.95
CA THR A 78 -7.22 13.42 0.58
C THR A 78 -6.94 12.23 -0.33
N ALA A 79 -6.41 12.47 -1.55
CA ALA A 79 -6.13 11.43 -2.51
C ALA A 79 -4.88 10.62 -2.13
N VAL A 80 -4.86 9.33 -2.49
CA VAL A 80 -3.62 8.55 -2.46
C VAL A 80 -2.66 9.06 -3.54
N CYS A 81 -1.41 9.30 -3.16
CA CYS A 81 -0.33 9.73 -4.06
C CYS A 81 0.71 8.62 -4.26
N PRO A 82 1.53 8.66 -5.32
CA PRO A 82 2.61 7.69 -5.51
C PRO A 82 3.62 7.60 -4.35
N ASN A 83 3.76 8.66 -3.57
CA ASN A 83 4.61 8.73 -2.37
C ASN A 83 3.83 8.60 -1.05
N SER A 84 2.52 8.34 -1.07
CA SER A 84 1.81 7.98 0.16
C SER A 84 2.38 6.68 0.71
N ILE A 85 2.56 6.61 2.03
CA ILE A 85 3.08 5.42 2.68
C ILE A 85 1.94 4.64 3.35
N PHE A 86 2.07 3.32 3.32
CA PHE A 86 1.13 2.34 3.84
C PHE A 86 1.84 1.42 4.81
N ARG A 87 1.16 0.93 5.85
CA ARG A 87 1.63 -0.25 6.58
C ARG A 87 1.76 -1.40 5.61
N ILE A 88 2.97 -1.92 5.47
CA ILE A 88 3.25 -2.98 4.50
C ILE A 88 3.08 -4.38 5.10
N ALA A 89 2.79 -4.45 6.39
CA ALA A 89 2.58 -5.71 7.10
C ALA A 89 3.75 -6.68 6.83
N SER A 90 3.46 -7.94 6.52
CA SER A 90 4.48 -8.98 6.39
C SER A 90 5.48 -8.80 5.24
N LEU A 91 5.33 -7.80 4.35
CA LEU A 91 6.42 -7.43 3.44
C LEU A 91 7.66 -6.93 4.21
N SER A 92 7.50 -6.49 5.46
CA SER A 92 8.61 -6.16 6.38
C SER A 92 9.61 -7.31 6.54
N LYS A 93 9.16 -8.56 6.42
CA LYS A 93 10.04 -9.74 6.52
C LYS A 93 11.09 -9.80 5.41
N GLN A 94 10.75 -9.28 4.23
CA GLN A 94 11.71 -9.18 3.13
C GLN A 94 12.84 -8.20 3.46
N ILE A 95 12.52 -7.07 4.11
CA ILE A 95 13.50 -6.08 4.57
C ILE A 95 14.46 -6.72 5.59
N THR A 96 13.91 -7.38 6.59
CA THR A 96 14.68 -8.09 7.62
C THR A 96 15.58 -9.19 6.99
N ALA A 97 15.00 -9.97 6.06
CA ALA A 97 15.78 -11.02 5.37
C ALA A 97 16.92 -10.44 4.54
N ILE A 98 16.68 -9.38 3.76
CA ILE A 98 17.73 -8.69 2.99
C ILE A 98 18.82 -8.18 3.95
N THR A 99 18.46 -7.62 5.09
CA THR A 99 19.41 -7.10 6.09
C THR A 99 20.26 -8.21 6.69
N ILE A 100 19.65 -9.34 7.08
CA ILE A 100 20.40 -10.52 7.55
C ILE A 100 21.32 -11.06 6.45
N MET A 101 20.84 -11.14 5.21
CA MET A 101 21.66 -11.62 4.09
C MET A 101 22.82 -10.67 3.75
N HIS A 102 22.64 -9.37 3.98
CA HIS A 102 23.73 -8.39 3.87
C HIS A 102 24.80 -8.60 4.96
N LEU A 103 24.38 -8.83 6.21
CA LEU A 103 25.30 -9.19 7.31
C LEU A 103 25.97 -10.53 7.07
N TYR A 104 25.25 -11.51 6.50
CA TYR A 104 25.80 -12.82 6.09
C TYR A 104 26.90 -12.67 5.03
N GLU A 105 26.67 -11.85 4.02
CA GLU A 105 27.65 -11.60 2.96
C GLU A 105 28.93 -10.93 3.50
N GLN A 106 28.80 -10.10 4.54
CA GLN A 106 29.91 -9.46 5.25
C GLN A 106 30.64 -10.43 6.20
N GLY A 107 30.17 -11.67 6.37
CA GLY A 107 30.73 -12.64 7.32
C GLY A 107 30.45 -12.30 8.79
N ARG A 108 29.50 -11.41 9.08
CA ARG A 108 29.16 -10.98 10.45
C ARG A 108 28.16 -11.92 11.13
N VAL A 109 27.46 -12.73 10.36
CA VAL A 109 26.51 -13.76 10.83
C VAL A 109 26.53 -14.96 9.89
N GLY A 110 26.48 -16.16 10.44
CA GLY A 110 26.29 -17.40 9.71
C GLY A 110 24.82 -17.84 9.72
N LEU A 111 24.33 -18.42 8.62
CA LEU A 111 22.95 -18.94 8.58
C LEU A 111 22.71 -20.09 9.56
N ASN A 112 23.76 -20.82 9.93
CA ASN A 112 23.72 -21.92 10.90
C ASN A 112 24.15 -21.49 12.31
N ASP A 113 24.43 -20.20 12.55
CA ASP A 113 24.73 -19.72 13.88
C ASP A 113 23.50 -19.88 14.76
N THR A 114 23.68 -20.40 15.96
CA THR A 114 22.62 -20.53 16.96
C THR A 114 22.27 -19.18 17.54
N VAL A 115 20.97 -18.97 17.78
CA VAL A 115 20.47 -17.66 18.23
C VAL A 115 20.53 -17.54 19.75
N PHE A 116 20.19 -18.59 20.48
CA PHE A 116 20.09 -18.59 21.93
C PHE A 116 21.11 -19.50 22.61
N GLY A 117 21.29 -19.30 23.91
CA GLY A 117 22.19 -20.09 24.76
C GLY A 117 23.55 -19.45 24.95
N PRO A 118 24.46 -20.10 25.71
CA PRO A 118 25.74 -19.51 26.10
C PRO A 118 26.64 -19.11 24.91
N ASN A 119 26.52 -19.83 23.80
CA ASN A 119 27.27 -19.58 22.57
C ASN A 119 26.39 -18.98 21.45
N GLY A 120 25.12 -18.65 21.76
CA GLY A 120 24.21 -18.04 20.80
C GLY A 120 24.49 -16.56 20.60
N ILE A 121 23.93 -15.99 19.52
CA ILE A 121 24.06 -14.56 19.23
C ILE A 121 23.41 -13.72 20.34
N LEU A 122 22.17 -14.07 20.73
CA LEU A 122 21.43 -13.44 21.83
C LEU A 122 21.77 -14.13 23.15
N ASN A 123 22.97 -13.91 23.66
CA ASN A 123 23.49 -14.48 24.89
C ASN A 123 23.39 -13.54 26.10
N ASP A 124 22.59 -12.48 26.01
CA ASP A 124 22.35 -11.52 27.09
C ASP A 124 21.58 -12.16 28.25
N GLY A 125 21.83 -11.65 29.46
CA GLY A 125 21.23 -12.21 30.69
C GLY A 125 19.70 -12.28 30.64
N ILE A 126 19.03 -11.37 29.93
CA ILE A 126 17.57 -11.37 29.79
C ILE A 126 17.02 -12.58 29.01
N TYR A 127 17.82 -13.23 28.17
CA TYR A 127 17.44 -14.40 27.36
C TYR A 127 17.93 -15.74 27.93
N GLN A 128 18.50 -15.75 29.15
CA GLN A 128 19.07 -16.97 29.73
C GLN A 128 18.07 -17.85 30.47
N THR A 129 16.88 -17.36 30.79
CA THR A 129 15.82 -18.17 31.39
C THR A 129 15.07 -18.91 30.28
N ILE A 130 15.45 -20.16 30.04
CA ILE A 130 14.93 -20.99 28.95
C ILE A 130 14.22 -22.21 29.54
N LEU A 131 12.91 -22.37 29.26
CA LEU A 131 12.08 -23.48 29.73
C LEU A 131 12.35 -24.76 28.90
N ASP A 132 12.49 -24.59 27.55
CA ASP A 132 12.67 -25.69 26.62
C ASP A 132 14.07 -25.71 26.05
N PRO A 133 14.92 -26.72 26.38
CA PRO A 133 16.29 -26.82 25.86
C PRO A 133 16.38 -26.96 24.33
N MET A 134 15.29 -27.33 23.62
CA MET A 134 15.27 -27.36 22.15
C MET A 134 15.54 -25.99 21.52
N VAL A 135 15.26 -24.90 22.24
CA VAL A 135 15.56 -23.52 21.84
C VAL A 135 17.02 -23.31 21.47
N TYR A 136 17.96 -24.04 22.10
CA TYR A 136 19.39 -23.96 21.76
C TYR A 136 19.74 -24.41 20.32
N GLY A 137 18.82 -25.18 19.69
CA GLY A 137 18.96 -25.61 18.30
C GLY A 137 18.43 -24.63 17.27
N ILE A 138 17.87 -23.50 17.70
CA ILE A 138 17.33 -22.48 16.78
C ILE A 138 18.49 -21.73 16.10
N THR A 139 18.53 -21.76 14.77
CA THR A 139 19.52 -21.04 13.98
C THR A 139 18.89 -19.84 13.27
N VAL A 140 19.72 -18.92 12.79
CA VAL A 140 19.30 -17.78 11.96
C VAL A 140 18.50 -18.24 10.74
N LYS A 141 18.93 -19.32 10.07
CA LYS A 141 18.21 -19.93 8.94
C LYS A 141 16.82 -20.44 9.34
N HIS A 142 16.70 -21.08 10.50
CA HIS A 142 15.40 -21.55 10.99
C HIS A 142 14.41 -20.40 11.16
N LEU A 143 14.84 -19.24 11.68
CA LEU A 143 13.99 -18.08 11.86
C LEU A 143 13.60 -17.46 10.51
N LEU A 144 14.54 -17.29 9.58
CA LEU A 144 14.28 -16.76 8.24
C LEU A 144 13.31 -17.60 7.42
N SER A 145 13.21 -18.91 7.72
CA SER A 145 12.38 -19.87 6.97
C SER A 145 11.21 -20.43 7.76
N HIS A 146 10.84 -19.79 8.88
CA HIS A 146 9.71 -20.19 9.72
C HIS A 146 9.81 -21.59 10.35
N GLN A 147 11.03 -22.04 10.62
CA GLN A 147 11.34 -23.36 11.18
C GLN A 147 11.83 -23.27 12.64
N GLY A 148 11.56 -22.17 13.34
CA GLY A 148 12.05 -21.93 14.71
C GLY A 148 11.42 -22.78 15.80
N GLY A 149 10.29 -23.47 15.51
CA GLY A 149 9.66 -24.39 16.47
C GLY A 149 8.34 -23.87 17.05
N TRP A 150 7.93 -22.63 16.82
CA TRP A 150 6.65 -22.08 17.27
C TRP A 150 5.59 -22.18 16.18
N ASP A 151 4.42 -22.73 16.58
CA ASP A 151 3.22 -22.76 15.74
C ASP A 151 2.15 -21.85 16.36
N ARG A 152 1.84 -20.75 15.67
CA ARG A 152 0.84 -19.79 16.11
C ARG A 152 -0.60 -20.34 16.13
N ALA A 153 -0.88 -21.43 15.44
CA ALA A 153 -2.18 -22.09 15.50
C ALA A 153 -2.36 -22.87 16.82
N ILE A 154 -1.26 -23.27 17.47
CA ILE A 154 -1.25 -24.01 18.74
C ILE A 154 -1.06 -23.05 19.91
N SER A 155 0.00 -22.25 19.90
CA SER A 155 0.41 -21.40 21.03
C SER A 155 -0.04 -19.94 20.91
N GLY A 156 -0.71 -19.57 19.80
CA GLY A 156 -1.06 -18.19 19.50
C GLY A 156 0.12 -17.40 18.92
N ASP A 157 -0.17 -16.20 18.46
CA ASP A 157 0.86 -15.25 18.03
C ASP A 157 1.13 -14.25 19.16
N PRO A 158 2.29 -14.27 19.83
CA PRO A 158 2.60 -13.39 20.96
C PRO A 158 2.55 -11.91 20.55
N MET A 159 2.72 -11.61 19.27
CA MET A 159 2.62 -10.25 18.74
C MET A 159 1.21 -9.65 18.77
N THR A 160 0.19 -10.45 19.12
CA THR A 160 -1.19 -9.99 19.33
C THR A 160 -1.57 -9.91 20.81
N ASN A 161 -0.65 -10.27 21.72
CA ASN A 161 -0.88 -10.42 23.16
C ASN A 161 0.03 -9.52 24.00
N THR A 162 0.54 -8.43 23.45
CA THR A 162 1.58 -7.60 24.08
C THR A 162 1.14 -7.01 25.43
N TYR A 163 -0.16 -6.71 25.60
CA TYR A 163 -0.71 -6.26 26.89
C TYR A 163 -0.68 -7.36 27.96
N ALA A 164 -1.18 -8.56 27.66
CA ALA A 164 -1.21 -9.66 28.61
C ALA A 164 0.21 -10.14 28.98
N ILE A 165 1.13 -10.14 28.01
CA ILE A 165 2.54 -10.49 28.25
C ILE A 165 3.19 -9.43 29.18
N ALA A 166 2.89 -8.15 29.00
CA ALA A 166 3.39 -7.10 29.89
C ALA A 166 2.97 -7.35 31.35
N LEU A 167 1.70 -7.67 31.57
CA LEU A 167 1.20 -8.01 32.91
C LEU A 167 1.88 -9.25 33.48
N ALA A 168 2.03 -10.33 32.67
CA ALA A 168 2.68 -11.57 33.09
C ALA A 168 4.15 -11.37 33.48
N MET A 169 4.82 -10.44 32.82
CA MET A 169 6.23 -10.13 33.04
C MET A 169 6.45 -8.94 33.97
N ALA A 170 5.37 -8.38 34.56
CA ALA A 170 5.39 -7.24 35.47
C ALA A 170 6.09 -5.99 34.91
N VAL A 171 5.87 -5.70 33.62
CA VAL A 171 6.32 -4.48 32.94
C VAL A 171 5.14 -3.61 32.50
N PRO A 172 5.32 -2.31 32.28
CA PRO A 172 4.26 -1.46 31.73
C PRO A 172 3.81 -1.93 30.32
N PRO A 173 2.51 -1.96 30.01
CA PRO A 173 2.01 -2.31 28.69
C PRO A 173 2.21 -1.15 27.66
N PRO A 174 2.39 -1.49 26.38
CA PRO A 174 2.57 -2.84 25.85
C PRO A 174 3.98 -3.40 26.14
N ALA A 175 4.13 -4.72 26.16
CA ALA A 175 5.43 -5.34 26.37
C ALA A 175 6.36 -5.03 25.18
N PRO A 176 7.58 -4.54 25.41
CA PRO A 176 8.59 -4.40 24.37
C PRO A 176 9.02 -5.77 23.83
N ILE A 177 9.63 -5.78 22.66
CA ILE A 177 9.94 -7.04 21.94
C ILE A 177 10.87 -7.95 22.74
N GLU A 178 11.83 -7.43 23.46
CA GLU A 178 12.76 -8.18 24.29
C GLU A 178 12.02 -8.91 25.42
N THR A 179 11.02 -8.27 26.02
CA THR A 179 10.15 -8.88 27.04
C THR A 179 9.26 -9.96 26.43
N ILE A 180 8.75 -9.76 25.21
CA ILE A 180 7.97 -10.78 24.50
C ILE A 180 8.83 -12.02 24.24
N ILE A 181 10.05 -11.85 23.77
CA ILE A 181 11.01 -12.94 23.54
C ILE A 181 11.32 -13.65 24.87
N GLN A 182 11.62 -12.89 25.94
CA GLN A 182 11.88 -13.44 27.27
C GLN A 182 10.70 -14.28 27.79
N TYR A 183 9.46 -13.77 27.62
CA TYR A 183 8.24 -14.51 27.96
C TYR A 183 8.15 -15.83 27.20
N MET A 184 8.36 -15.81 25.87
CA MET A 184 8.29 -17.01 25.06
C MET A 184 9.36 -18.03 25.42
N LEU A 185 10.58 -17.59 25.75
CA LEU A 185 11.65 -18.49 26.18
C LEU A 185 11.41 -19.10 27.55
N SER A 186 10.86 -18.32 28.48
CA SER A 186 10.73 -18.73 29.90
C SER A 186 9.39 -19.40 30.24
N GLN A 187 8.34 -19.19 29.44
CA GLN A 187 6.97 -19.62 29.75
C GLN A 187 6.35 -20.54 28.69
N GLN A 188 6.96 -20.69 27.52
CA GLN A 188 6.39 -21.46 26.41
C GLN A 188 7.36 -22.56 25.95
N LEU A 189 6.81 -23.74 25.65
CA LEU A 189 7.54 -24.80 24.97
C LEU A 189 7.47 -24.60 23.45
N LEU A 190 8.46 -25.12 22.73
CA LEU A 190 8.36 -25.25 21.27
C LEU A 190 7.28 -26.29 20.92
N ASN A 191 6.56 -26.05 19.82
CA ASN A 191 5.54 -26.96 19.31
C ASN A 191 6.15 -28.11 18.50
N PHE A 192 7.35 -27.89 17.95
CA PHE A 192 8.13 -28.88 17.22
C PHE A 192 9.65 -28.56 17.29
N PRO A 193 10.53 -29.55 17.10
CA PRO A 193 11.98 -29.32 17.10
C PRO A 193 12.38 -28.35 15.95
N PRO A 194 13.28 -27.39 16.19
CA PRO A 194 13.76 -26.48 15.16
C PRO A 194 14.28 -27.22 13.91
N GLY A 195 13.85 -26.77 12.74
CA GLY A 195 14.20 -27.37 11.45
C GLY A 195 13.40 -28.62 11.06
N SER A 196 12.50 -29.15 11.91
CA SER A 196 11.73 -30.38 11.60
C SER A 196 10.41 -30.09 10.88
N SER A 197 9.87 -28.87 10.98
CA SER A 197 8.66 -28.37 10.32
C SER A 197 8.79 -26.89 10.04
N ALA A 198 7.88 -26.33 9.25
CA ALA A 198 7.80 -24.89 9.02
C ALA A 198 6.39 -24.40 9.26
N GLU A 199 6.24 -23.50 10.23
CA GLU A 199 4.96 -22.85 10.57
C GLU A 199 5.15 -21.34 10.63
N TYR A 200 4.31 -20.60 9.92
CA TYR A 200 4.47 -19.15 9.79
C TYR A 200 4.50 -18.45 11.16
N CYS A 201 5.62 -17.82 11.47
CA CYS A 201 5.90 -17.28 12.80
C CYS A 201 6.41 -15.82 12.72
N ASN A 202 5.63 -14.87 13.26
CA ASN A 202 6.04 -13.46 13.33
C ASN A 202 7.17 -13.27 14.36
N LEU A 203 7.09 -13.97 15.50
CA LEU A 203 8.11 -13.91 16.54
C LEU A 203 9.52 -14.18 15.98
N GLY A 204 9.66 -15.20 15.10
CA GLY A 204 10.96 -15.54 14.50
C GLY A 204 11.62 -14.38 13.78
N PHE A 205 10.85 -13.58 13.04
CA PHE A 205 11.39 -12.39 12.37
C PHE A 205 11.70 -11.24 13.33
N ASN A 206 10.92 -11.09 14.40
CA ASN A 206 11.26 -10.09 15.43
C ASN A 206 12.53 -10.48 16.21
N ILE A 207 12.74 -11.77 16.47
CA ILE A 207 14.02 -12.27 17.00
C ILE A 207 15.18 -11.93 16.04
N LEU A 208 14.98 -12.01 14.70
CA LEU A 208 15.98 -11.58 13.73
C LEU A 208 16.25 -10.07 13.80
N GLY A 209 15.26 -9.26 14.17
CA GLY A 209 15.47 -7.84 14.48
C GLY A 209 16.46 -7.66 15.63
N GLU A 210 16.26 -8.37 16.74
CA GLU A 210 17.19 -8.36 17.89
C GLU A 210 18.59 -8.91 17.52
N VAL A 211 18.64 -9.92 16.65
CA VAL A 211 19.93 -10.42 16.10
C VAL A 211 20.65 -9.32 15.34
N ILE A 212 19.95 -8.54 14.51
CA ILE A 212 20.54 -7.40 13.78
C ILE A 212 21.07 -6.36 14.79
N GLU A 213 20.26 -5.95 15.76
CA GLU A 213 20.68 -4.99 16.78
C GLU A 213 21.91 -5.47 17.57
N LYS A 214 21.91 -6.74 17.99
CA LYS A 214 23.04 -7.35 18.71
C LYS A 214 24.33 -7.34 17.91
N ILE A 215 24.27 -7.72 16.62
CA ILE A 215 25.46 -7.81 15.76
C ILE A 215 25.97 -6.41 15.40
N THR A 216 25.07 -5.45 15.19
CA THR A 216 25.40 -4.13 14.69
C THR A 216 25.67 -3.12 15.80
N ASN A 217 25.16 -3.37 17.00
CA ASN A 217 25.09 -2.46 18.14
C ASN A 217 24.37 -1.13 17.76
N GLN A 218 23.35 -1.24 16.93
CA GLN A 218 22.49 -0.15 16.48
C GLN A 218 21.03 -0.58 16.55
N ASP A 219 20.12 0.37 16.75
CA ASP A 219 18.68 0.14 16.62
C ASP A 219 18.34 -0.41 15.22
N TYR A 220 17.39 -1.34 15.16
CA TYR A 220 17.03 -2.07 13.94
C TYR A 220 16.59 -1.12 12.82
N GLU A 221 15.67 -0.18 13.09
CA GLU A 221 15.20 0.79 12.07
C GLU A 221 16.38 1.63 11.56
N THR A 222 17.19 2.15 12.48
CA THR A 222 18.34 2.98 12.17
C THR A 222 19.32 2.23 11.26
N TYR A 223 19.70 1.01 11.63
CA TYR A 223 20.63 0.21 10.81
C TYR A 223 20.07 -0.08 9.42
N VAL A 224 18.82 -0.50 9.33
CA VAL A 224 18.16 -0.80 8.03
C VAL A 224 18.09 0.45 7.16
N ARG A 225 17.68 1.58 7.72
CA ARG A 225 17.56 2.83 6.98
C ARG A 225 18.91 3.33 6.46
N ASP A 226 19.91 3.34 7.31
CA ASP A 226 21.22 3.90 6.95
C ASP A 226 22.03 2.97 6.04
N THR A 227 21.92 1.65 6.23
CA THR A 227 22.77 0.68 5.53
C THR A 227 22.12 0.07 4.31
N ILE A 228 20.81 -0.16 4.32
CA ILE A 228 20.09 -0.84 3.23
C ILE A 228 19.31 0.17 2.38
N LEU A 229 18.55 1.07 2.99
CA LEU A 229 17.60 1.93 2.29
C LEU A 229 18.23 3.22 1.74
N ALA A 230 19.02 3.93 2.54
CA ALA A 230 19.63 5.20 2.15
C ALA A 230 20.54 5.09 0.92
N PRO A 231 21.40 4.05 0.78
CA PRO A 231 22.21 3.86 -0.44
C PRO A 231 21.37 3.67 -1.71
N LEU A 232 20.11 3.23 -1.57
CA LEU A 232 19.14 3.11 -2.65
C LEU A 232 18.36 4.40 -2.89
N GLY A 233 18.59 5.45 -2.09
CA GLY A 233 17.79 6.68 -2.13
C GLY A 233 16.35 6.47 -1.68
N ILE A 234 16.11 5.56 -0.73
CA ILE A 234 14.82 5.32 -0.07
C ILE A 234 14.86 6.03 1.29
N THR A 235 14.07 7.08 1.47
CA THR A 235 14.07 7.93 2.66
C THR A 235 12.78 7.86 3.47
N GLU A 236 11.67 7.44 2.84
CA GLU A 236 10.32 7.50 3.40
C GLU A 236 9.81 6.14 3.94
N MET A 237 10.68 5.15 4.07
CA MET A 237 10.36 3.91 4.76
C MET A 237 10.74 4.02 6.22
N HIS A 238 9.80 3.71 7.13
CA HIS A 238 9.93 3.85 8.57
C HIS A 238 9.26 2.70 9.31
N ASP A 239 9.62 2.50 10.58
CA ASP A 239 8.80 1.72 11.50
C ASP A 239 7.48 2.44 11.76
N GLY A 240 6.35 1.75 11.56
CA GLY A 240 5.00 2.28 11.74
C GLY A 240 4.66 2.58 13.21
N ARG A 241 3.59 3.32 13.42
CA ARG A 241 3.12 3.73 14.75
C ARG A 241 1.75 3.13 15.04
N SER A 242 1.51 2.73 16.29
CA SER A 242 0.25 2.13 16.74
C SER A 242 -0.90 3.14 16.81
N LEU A 243 -0.61 4.41 17.10
CA LEU A 243 -1.63 5.45 17.28
C LEU A 243 -1.70 6.38 16.06
N LEU A 244 -2.92 6.75 15.65
CA LEU A 244 -3.15 7.68 14.55
C LEU A 244 -2.45 9.03 14.74
N ILE A 245 -2.42 9.54 15.98
CA ILE A 245 -1.75 10.83 16.31
C ILE A 245 -0.25 10.84 16.02
N ASN A 246 0.35 9.64 15.96
CA ASN A 246 1.78 9.44 15.72
C ASN A 246 2.06 9.01 14.26
N ALA A 247 1.02 8.90 13.41
CA ALA A 247 1.19 8.56 11.99
C ALA A 247 2.01 9.61 11.25
N PHE A 248 2.70 9.19 10.21
CA PHE A 248 3.51 10.09 9.38
C PHE A 248 2.62 11.00 8.52
N PRO A 249 3.06 12.21 8.16
CA PRO A 249 2.22 13.17 7.42
C PRO A 249 1.71 12.68 6.07
N ASN A 250 2.44 11.76 5.41
CA ASN A 250 2.07 11.16 4.12
C ASN A 250 1.56 9.72 4.26
N GLU A 251 1.31 9.25 5.50
CA GLU A 251 0.73 7.95 5.78
C GLU A 251 -0.78 7.98 5.53
N VAL A 252 -1.29 6.93 4.88
CA VAL A 252 -2.73 6.79 4.64
C VAL A 252 -3.47 6.41 5.92
N HIS A 253 -4.76 6.74 5.98
CA HIS A 253 -5.65 6.19 6.99
C HIS A 253 -6.02 4.74 6.64
N TYR A 254 -6.21 3.91 7.68
CA TYR A 254 -6.55 2.48 7.56
C TYR A 254 -8.00 2.26 7.94
N TYR A 255 -8.69 1.43 7.17
CA TYR A 255 -10.13 1.20 7.28
C TYR A 255 -10.41 -0.28 7.55
N ASP A 256 -11.15 -0.54 8.60
CA ASP A 256 -11.74 -1.85 8.89
C ASP A 256 -13.13 -1.95 8.24
N TYR A 257 -13.80 -3.11 8.38
CA TYR A 257 -15.17 -3.26 7.88
C TYR A 257 -16.12 -2.30 8.61
N PRO A 258 -17.21 -1.88 7.93
CA PRO A 258 -18.22 -1.04 8.57
C PRO A 258 -18.73 -1.70 9.86
N ASP A 259 -18.87 -0.92 10.92
CA ASP A 259 -19.33 -1.38 12.25
C ASP A 259 -18.38 -2.39 12.94
N ALA A 260 -17.11 -2.43 12.56
CA ALA A 260 -16.09 -3.21 13.27
C ALA A 260 -16.08 -2.86 14.76
N PRO A 261 -16.13 -3.85 15.67
CA PRO A 261 -16.13 -3.58 17.09
C PRO A 261 -14.82 -2.95 17.53
N PHE A 262 -14.91 -2.00 18.46
CA PHE A 262 -13.73 -1.53 19.17
C PHE A 262 -13.18 -2.64 20.04
N VAL A 263 -11.87 -2.64 20.24
CA VAL A 263 -11.13 -3.59 21.04
C VAL A 263 -10.43 -2.90 22.20
N PRO A 264 -10.06 -3.63 23.27
CA PRO A 264 -9.21 -3.06 24.32
C PRO A 264 -7.89 -2.55 23.75
N SER A 265 -7.46 -1.36 24.19
CA SER A 265 -6.18 -0.80 23.80
C SER A 265 -5.01 -1.62 24.35
N ILE A 266 -3.94 -1.73 23.55
CA ILE A 266 -2.68 -2.34 23.99
C ILE A 266 -1.96 -1.52 25.08
N PHE A 267 -2.34 -0.26 25.28
CA PHE A 267 -1.77 0.64 26.29
C PHE A 267 -2.55 0.63 27.62
N ASP A 268 -3.89 0.47 27.53
CA ASP A 268 -4.80 0.40 28.68
C ASP A 268 -6.06 -0.37 28.29
N ASN A 269 -6.25 -1.55 28.83
CA ASN A 269 -7.40 -2.43 28.53
C ASN A 269 -8.78 -1.85 28.90
N ASN A 270 -8.84 -0.78 29.69
CA ASN A 270 -10.08 -0.08 30.01
C ASN A 270 -10.50 0.89 28.90
N ILE A 271 -9.63 1.17 27.94
CA ILE A 271 -9.89 2.08 26.82
C ILE A 271 -10.19 1.23 25.57
N MET A 272 -11.36 1.46 24.97
CA MET A 272 -11.78 0.81 23.73
C MET A 272 -11.36 1.65 22.54
N VAL A 273 -10.66 1.03 21.57
CA VAL A 273 -10.07 1.69 20.40
C VAL A 273 -10.35 0.89 19.11
N PRO A 274 -10.27 1.51 17.93
CA PRO A 274 -10.23 0.75 16.68
C PRO A 274 -9.00 -0.16 16.63
N MET A 275 -9.17 -1.39 16.11
CA MET A 275 -8.08 -2.38 16.04
C MET A 275 -6.82 -1.82 15.34
N GLN A 276 -6.99 -1.06 14.26
CA GLN A 276 -5.89 -0.46 13.49
C GLN A 276 -5.21 0.72 14.20
N TYR A 277 -5.82 1.29 15.25
CA TYR A 277 -5.30 2.45 15.99
C TYR A 277 -5.36 2.23 17.49
N GLY A 278 -4.31 1.61 18.03
CA GLY A 278 -4.18 1.30 19.46
C GLY A 278 -4.62 -0.11 19.88
N GLY A 279 -5.26 -0.90 18.98
CA GLY A 279 -5.54 -2.33 19.21
C GLY A 279 -4.43 -3.24 18.67
N THR A 280 -3.54 -2.72 17.83
CA THR A 280 -2.39 -3.44 17.26
C THR A 280 -1.09 -2.73 17.63
N ASP A 281 -0.13 -3.50 18.13
CA ASP A 281 1.20 -3.01 18.47
C ASP A 281 2.10 -3.04 17.24
N MET A 282 2.29 -1.88 16.60
CA MET A 282 3.13 -1.75 15.42
C MET A 282 4.61 -1.70 15.78
N GLU A 283 4.92 -1.06 16.89
CA GLU A 283 6.28 -0.89 17.39
C GLU A 283 6.92 -2.23 17.76
N ALA A 284 6.18 -3.15 18.40
CA ALA A 284 6.68 -4.49 18.70
C ALA A 284 6.79 -5.37 17.44
N LYS A 285 6.07 -5.05 16.37
CA LYS A 285 6.11 -5.81 15.10
C LYS A 285 7.27 -5.45 14.18
N LYS A 286 8.02 -4.39 14.46
CA LYS A 286 9.15 -3.86 13.65
C LYS A 286 9.60 -4.78 12.48
N ALA A 287 10.41 -5.81 12.80
CA ALA A 287 11.07 -6.67 11.83
C ALA A 287 10.15 -7.70 11.15
N SER A 288 8.97 -7.98 11.70
CA SER A 288 8.03 -8.97 11.14
C SER A 288 6.88 -8.38 10.33
N GLY A 289 6.51 -7.13 10.62
CA GLY A 289 5.28 -6.56 10.04
C GLY A 289 5.05 -5.08 10.34
N GLY A 290 6.01 -4.37 10.92
CA GLY A 290 5.85 -3.01 11.45
C GLY A 290 6.13 -1.89 10.45
N TRP A 291 6.79 -2.13 9.33
CA TRP A 291 7.20 -1.08 8.40
C TRP A 291 6.04 -0.39 7.67
N VAL A 292 6.25 0.90 7.36
CA VAL A 292 5.46 1.66 6.40
C VAL A 292 6.31 2.03 5.18
N ALA A 293 5.72 1.98 3.99
CA ALA A 293 6.41 2.24 2.73
C ALA A 293 5.44 2.66 1.63
N SER A 294 5.94 3.28 0.56
CA SER A 294 5.23 3.44 -0.70
C SER A 294 5.45 2.23 -1.62
N ALA A 295 4.54 2.03 -2.58
CA ALA A 295 4.71 0.97 -3.58
C ALA A 295 5.96 1.18 -4.46
N GLN A 296 6.34 2.43 -4.75
CA GLN A 296 7.54 2.73 -5.52
C GLN A 296 8.83 2.43 -4.74
N ASP A 297 8.87 2.68 -3.41
CA ASP A 297 10.03 2.35 -2.59
C ASP A 297 10.23 0.84 -2.48
N LEU A 298 9.13 0.08 -2.33
CA LEU A 298 9.17 -1.37 -2.40
C LEU A 298 9.69 -1.88 -3.74
N CYS A 299 9.26 -1.26 -4.85
CA CYS A 299 9.79 -1.57 -6.18
C CYS A 299 11.27 -1.24 -6.32
N LYS A 300 11.74 -0.14 -5.69
CA LYS A 300 13.15 0.23 -5.68
C LYS A 300 13.97 -0.78 -4.89
N LEU A 301 13.49 -1.20 -3.73
CA LEU A 301 14.15 -2.20 -2.89
C LEU A 301 14.24 -3.57 -3.58
N ILE A 302 13.15 -4.06 -4.20
CA ILE A 302 13.18 -5.35 -4.87
C ILE A 302 14.09 -5.34 -6.10
N CYS A 303 14.19 -4.22 -6.84
CA CYS A 303 15.15 -4.05 -7.95
C CYS A 303 16.61 -4.15 -7.49
N ALA A 304 16.89 -3.93 -6.23
CA ALA A 304 18.24 -4.01 -5.65
C ALA A 304 18.63 -5.44 -5.20
N VAL A 305 17.74 -6.42 -5.40
CA VAL A 305 17.99 -7.86 -5.06
C VAL A 305 17.36 -8.81 -6.08
N ASP A 306 16.95 -8.35 -7.26
CA ASP A 306 16.13 -9.12 -8.21
C ASP A 306 16.91 -10.01 -9.18
N LYS A 307 18.25 -9.95 -9.14
CA LYS A 307 19.18 -10.67 -10.02
C LYS A 307 19.14 -10.26 -11.48
N PHE A 308 18.54 -9.12 -11.82
CA PHE A 308 18.60 -8.60 -13.18
C PHE A 308 19.77 -7.61 -13.32
N SER A 309 20.48 -7.68 -14.44
CA SER A 309 21.62 -6.78 -14.70
C SER A 309 21.18 -5.33 -15.04
N SER A 310 19.90 -5.06 -15.05
CA SER A 310 19.34 -3.75 -15.38
C SER A 310 19.61 -2.68 -14.33
N ARG A 311 19.72 -3.08 -13.05
CA ARG A 311 20.22 -2.27 -11.93
C ARG A 311 21.18 -3.08 -11.08
N PRO A 312 22.16 -2.44 -10.40
CA PRO A 312 23.03 -3.15 -9.47
C PRO A 312 22.24 -3.73 -8.30
N ASP A 313 22.48 -5.00 -7.99
CA ASP A 313 22.05 -5.60 -6.73
C ASP A 313 22.97 -5.15 -5.57
N ILE A 314 22.40 -5.00 -4.36
CA ILE A 314 23.16 -4.71 -3.13
C ILE A 314 23.75 -5.98 -2.49
N LEU A 315 23.33 -7.15 -2.96
CA LEU A 315 23.82 -8.45 -2.57
C LEU A 315 24.44 -9.16 -3.78
N SER A 316 25.46 -9.96 -3.56
CA SER A 316 26.03 -10.78 -4.63
C SER A 316 25.01 -11.80 -5.16
N GLN A 317 25.17 -12.21 -6.42
CA GLN A 317 24.34 -13.26 -7.04
C GLN A 317 24.36 -14.57 -6.24
N ALA A 318 25.49 -14.89 -5.58
CA ALA A 318 25.60 -16.07 -4.72
C ALA A 318 24.74 -15.95 -3.46
N THR A 319 24.76 -14.78 -2.82
CA THR A 319 23.94 -14.49 -1.63
C THR A 319 22.47 -14.50 -1.97
N ILE A 320 22.06 -13.87 -3.08
CA ILE A 320 20.66 -13.88 -3.52
C ILE A 320 20.21 -15.31 -3.86
N ASN A 321 21.05 -16.12 -4.53
CA ASN A 321 20.73 -17.53 -4.80
C ASN A 321 20.47 -18.31 -3.49
N THR A 322 21.27 -18.07 -2.46
CA THR A 322 21.06 -18.66 -1.13
C THR A 322 19.74 -18.16 -0.51
N MET A 323 19.46 -16.86 -0.60
CA MET A 323 18.26 -16.23 -0.04
C MET A 323 16.97 -16.79 -0.64
N VAL A 324 16.95 -17.06 -1.95
CA VAL A 324 15.74 -17.50 -2.67
C VAL A 324 15.68 -18.99 -2.93
N LEU A 325 16.61 -19.78 -2.39
CA LEU A 325 16.55 -21.23 -2.45
C LEU A 325 15.50 -21.76 -1.46
N PRO A 326 14.41 -22.39 -1.95
CA PRO A 326 13.37 -22.89 -1.05
C PRO A 326 13.94 -23.97 -0.11
N THR A 327 13.42 -24.01 1.10
CA THR A 327 13.66 -25.11 2.03
C THR A 327 12.84 -26.34 1.61
N ASN A 328 13.08 -27.47 2.26
CA ASN A 328 12.30 -28.70 2.05
C ASN A 328 10.91 -28.64 2.73
N HIS A 329 10.61 -27.58 3.47
CA HIS A 329 9.37 -27.39 4.17
C HIS A 329 8.50 -26.33 3.48
N TYR A 330 7.19 -26.47 3.64
CA TYR A 330 6.20 -25.61 3.02
C TYR A 330 5.54 -24.72 4.09
N VAL A 331 5.33 -23.46 3.76
CA VAL A 331 4.55 -22.51 4.58
C VAL A 331 3.22 -22.26 3.88
N TYR A 332 2.11 -22.56 4.53
CA TYR A 332 0.77 -22.55 3.92
C TYR A 332 0.69 -23.35 2.61
N GLY A 333 1.37 -24.49 2.55
CA GLY A 333 1.36 -25.36 1.39
C GLY A 333 2.17 -24.85 0.18
N ASN A 334 2.97 -23.80 0.35
CA ASN A 334 3.81 -23.23 -0.71
C ASN A 334 5.29 -23.26 -0.33
N PRO A 335 6.21 -23.46 -1.31
CA PRO A 335 7.65 -23.39 -1.08
C PRO A 335 8.06 -22.04 -0.51
N TYR A 336 8.77 -22.03 0.61
CA TYR A 336 9.29 -20.83 1.27
C TYR A 336 10.81 -20.88 1.39
N ALA A 337 11.44 -19.76 1.11
CA ALA A 337 12.89 -19.56 1.25
C ALA A 337 13.19 -18.65 2.46
N LEU A 338 14.22 -17.84 2.39
CA LEU A 338 14.58 -16.93 3.48
C LEU A 338 13.85 -15.61 3.31
N GLY A 339 12.61 -15.53 3.83
CA GLY A 339 11.75 -14.34 3.74
C GLY A 339 10.92 -14.22 2.46
N TRP A 340 10.85 -15.26 1.62
CA TRP A 340 10.17 -15.22 0.32
C TRP A 340 9.41 -16.50 0.03
N TRP A 341 8.18 -16.39 -0.51
CA TRP A 341 7.55 -17.49 -1.23
C TRP A 341 8.12 -17.60 -2.63
N ILE A 342 8.34 -18.83 -3.06
CA ILE A 342 8.93 -19.12 -4.37
C ILE A 342 7.96 -19.95 -5.20
N ASN A 343 7.57 -19.43 -6.35
CA ASN A 343 6.93 -20.26 -7.36
C ASN A 343 8.01 -21.01 -8.14
N THR A 344 8.22 -22.27 -7.81
CA THR A 344 9.31 -23.09 -8.36
C THR A 344 9.16 -23.37 -9.85
N SER A 345 7.94 -23.35 -10.40
CA SER A 345 7.70 -23.59 -11.84
C SER A 345 8.04 -22.36 -12.70
N THR A 346 7.85 -21.17 -12.18
CA THR A 346 8.11 -19.91 -12.89
C THR A 346 9.35 -19.16 -12.39
N ASN A 347 9.92 -19.59 -11.26
CA ASN A 347 10.99 -18.87 -10.56
C ASN A 347 10.59 -17.41 -10.25
N ASN A 348 9.33 -17.17 -9.91
CA ASN A 348 8.87 -15.89 -9.38
C ASN A 348 8.99 -15.91 -7.87
N TRP A 349 9.36 -14.76 -7.28
CA TRP A 349 9.43 -14.59 -5.84
C TRP A 349 8.37 -13.58 -5.42
N TYR A 350 7.73 -13.82 -4.30
CA TYR A 350 6.68 -12.92 -3.83
C TYR A 350 6.53 -12.99 -2.32
N HIS A 351 5.88 -12.00 -1.78
CA HIS A 351 5.34 -12.01 -0.44
C HIS A 351 4.05 -11.18 -0.38
N SER A 352 3.21 -11.46 0.59
CA SER A 352 2.01 -10.68 0.88
C SER A 352 2.06 -10.16 2.31
N GLY A 353 1.28 -9.12 2.57
CA GLY A 353 1.10 -8.57 3.90
C GLY A 353 -0.37 -8.33 4.21
N SER A 354 -0.75 -8.54 5.46
CA SER A 354 -2.12 -8.34 5.93
C SER A 354 -2.11 -7.96 7.40
N LEU A 355 -2.72 -6.83 7.72
CA LEU A 355 -3.12 -6.38 9.05
C LEU A 355 -4.51 -5.76 8.95
N THR A 356 -5.19 -5.56 10.06
CA THR A 356 -6.45 -4.80 10.06
C THR A 356 -6.24 -3.45 9.40
N GLY A 357 -7.04 -3.17 8.37
CA GLY A 357 -6.97 -1.93 7.61
C GLY A 357 -5.89 -1.87 6.53
N THR A 358 -5.14 -2.95 6.25
CA THR A 358 -4.18 -2.96 5.14
C THR A 358 -3.98 -4.34 4.54
N MET A 359 -3.84 -4.39 3.23
CA MET A 359 -3.42 -5.57 2.47
C MET A 359 -2.39 -5.17 1.42
N THR A 360 -1.36 -6.01 1.28
CA THR A 360 -0.21 -5.70 0.42
C THR A 360 0.26 -6.94 -0.32
N PHE A 361 0.83 -6.74 -1.49
CA PHE A 361 1.46 -7.81 -2.26
C PHE A 361 2.64 -7.26 -3.06
N GLN A 362 3.75 -7.96 -3.03
CA GLN A 362 4.93 -7.64 -3.81
C GLN A 362 5.43 -8.89 -4.53
N ALA A 363 5.84 -8.74 -5.79
CA ALA A 363 6.43 -9.85 -6.54
C ALA A 363 7.54 -9.39 -7.48
N ARG A 364 8.54 -10.26 -7.62
CA ARG A 364 9.53 -10.29 -8.67
C ARG A 364 9.18 -11.40 -9.66
N ARG A 365 8.95 -11.06 -10.92
CA ARG A 365 8.71 -12.02 -11.99
C ARG A 365 10.00 -12.27 -12.76
N ASN A 366 10.17 -13.52 -13.22
CA ASN A 366 11.34 -13.93 -14.00
C ASN A 366 11.47 -13.20 -15.37
N THR A 367 10.41 -12.46 -15.77
CA THR A 367 10.36 -11.71 -17.03
C THR A 367 10.92 -10.28 -16.93
N GLY A 368 11.58 -9.91 -15.82
CA GLY A 368 12.14 -8.56 -15.60
C GLY A 368 11.12 -7.56 -15.12
N ILE A 369 10.00 -8.04 -14.57
CA ILE A 369 8.93 -7.20 -14.00
C ILE A 369 8.92 -7.38 -12.49
N ASN A 370 9.06 -6.27 -11.74
CA ASN A 370 8.76 -6.24 -10.31
C ASN A 370 7.55 -5.33 -10.09
N TYR A 371 6.75 -5.62 -9.06
CA TYR A 371 5.61 -4.77 -8.72
C TYR A 371 5.24 -4.87 -7.25
N ALA A 372 4.60 -3.81 -6.76
CA ALA A 372 4.00 -3.76 -5.44
C ALA A 372 2.60 -3.15 -5.52
N ILE A 373 1.62 -3.77 -4.84
CA ILE A 373 0.25 -3.29 -4.66
C ILE A 373 0.00 -3.11 -3.17
N LEU A 374 -0.49 -1.93 -2.79
CA LEU A 374 -0.81 -1.58 -1.41
C LEU A 374 -2.23 -1.03 -1.37
N VAL A 375 -3.02 -1.47 -0.39
CA VAL A 375 -4.38 -0.94 -0.17
C VAL A 375 -4.62 -0.71 1.32
N ASN A 376 -5.43 0.30 1.64
CA ASN A 376 -5.70 0.73 3.02
C ASN A 376 -6.98 0.11 3.63
N SER A 377 -7.29 -1.11 3.25
CA SER A 377 -8.41 -1.89 3.78
C SER A 377 -8.12 -3.39 3.62
N ASN A 378 -8.65 -4.20 4.52
CA ASN A 378 -8.51 -5.67 4.50
C ASN A 378 -9.66 -6.35 5.24
N TYR A 379 -10.85 -6.36 4.68
CA TYR A 379 -12.00 -7.00 5.33
C TYR A 379 -12.90 -7.83 4.39
N ASN A 380 -12.69 -7.76 3.08
CA ASN A 380 -13.55 -8.46 2.13
C ASN A 380 -12.98 -9.82 1.72
N SER A 381 -13.84 -10.84 1.74
CA SER A 381 -13.50 -12.16 1.22
C SER A 381 -13.12 -12.11 -0.26
N GLY A 382 -12.03 -12.78 -0.63
CA GLY A 382 -11.52 -12.81 -2.01
C GLY A 382 -10.64 -11.61 -2.39
N GLN A 383 -10.54 -10.56 -1.57
CA GLN A 383 -9.69 -9.39 -1.81
C GLN A 383 -8.23 -9.79 -2.04
N TYR A 384 -7.70 -10.71 -1.23
CA TYR A 384 -6.33 -11.22 -1.41
C TYR A 384 -6.11 -11.84 -2.79
N THR A 385 -7.02 -12.70 -3.23
CA THR A 385 -6.91 -13.38 -4.53
C THR A 385 -6.99 -12.37 -5.69
N ALA A 386 -7.90 -11.40 -5.61
CA ALA A 386 -8.02 -10.35 -6.61
C ALA A 386 -6.77 -9.50 -6.69
N LEU A 387 -6.24 -9.07 -5.54
CA LEU A 387 -5.05 -8.22 -5.44
C LEU A 387 -3.79 -8.95 -5.95
N SER A 388 -3.55 -10.19 -5.51
CA SER A 388 -2.37 -10.97 -5.89
C SER A 388 -2.34 -11.34 -7.39
N ASN A 389 -3.50 -11.51 -8.02
CA ASN A 389 -3.62 -11.85 -9.44
C ASN A 389 -3.65 -10.63 -10.37
N LEU A 390 -3.93 -9.42 -9.86
CA LEU A 390 -4.21 -8.22 -10.67
C LEU A 390 -3.16 -7.98 -11.75
N VAL A 391 -1.90 -7.85 -11.37
CA VAL A 391 -0.82 -7.53 -12.32
C VAL A 391 -0.61 -8.69 -13.31
N GLY A 392 -0.71 -9.94 -12.82
CA GLY A 392 -0.58 -11.14 -13.67
C GLY A 392 -1.64 -11.22 -14.78
N THR A 393 -2.86 -10.78 -14.50
CA THR A 393 -3.95 -10.78 -15.49
C THR A 393 -3.84 -9.65 -16.51
N VAL A 394 -3.26 -8.52 -16.13
CA VAL A 394 -3.11 -7.34 -17.02
C VAL A 394 -1.88 -7.44 -17.92
N ILE A 395 -0.76 -8.00 -17.44
CA ILE A 395 0.49 -8.09 -18.22
C ILE A 395 0.28 -8.61 -19.66
N PRO A 396 -0.50 -9.70 -19.92
CA PRO A 396 -0.70 -10.20 -21.29
C PRO A 396 -1.37 -9.21 -22.25
N THR A 397 -2.01 -8.17 -21.74
CA THR A 397 -2.67 -7.12 -22.54
C THR A 397 -1.74 -5.95 -22.89
N ILE A 398 -0.52 -5.92 -22.33
CA ILE A 398 0.44 -4.84 -22.57
C ILE A 398 1.22 -5.13 -23.85
N THR A 399 1.03 -4.27 -24.85
CA THR A 399 1.67 -4.40 -26.15
C THR A 399 3.05 -3.70 -26.22
N SER A 400 3.25 -2.69 -25.37
CA SER A 400 4.54 -1.98 -25.28
C SER A 400 4.74 -1.37 -23.90
N TRP A 401 5.96 -1.45 -23.39
CA TRP A 401 6.37 -0.82 -22.15
C TRP A 401 6.96 0.56 -22.43
N PRO A 402 6.60 1.61 -21.66
CA PRO A 402 7.17 2.94 -21.87
C PRO A 402 8.67 2.95 -21.59
N ALA A 403 9.38 3.86 -22.29
CA ALA A 403 10.82 4.05 -22.09
C ALA A 403 11.16 4.93 -20.86
N ILE A 404 10.16 5.44 -20.15
CA ILE A 404 10.32 6.31 -18.98
C ILE A 404 10.90 5.54 -17.79
N ASP A 405 11.64 6.24 -16.94
CA ASP A 405 12.00 5.81 -15.59
C ASP A 405 11.50 6.84 -14.58
N LEU A 406 10.53 6.46 -13.77
CA LEU A 406 9.90 7.34 -12.79
C LEU A 406 10.65 7.39 -11.45
N PHE A 407 11.70 6.58 -11.25
CA PHE A 407 12.50 6.65 -10.02
C PHE A 407 13.20 7.99 -9.83
N ASP A 408 13.54 8.66 -10.94
CA ASP A 408 14.26 9.93 -10.95
C ASP A 408 13.32 11.13 -11.19
N SER A 409 12.01 10.89 -11.28
CA SER A 409 11.03 11.94 -11.54
C SER A 409 10.42 12.51 -10.27
N THR A 410 10.10 13.81 -10.31
CA THR A 410 9.35 14.45 -9.22
C THR A 410 7.96 13.83 -9.12
N VAL A 411 7.58 13.37 -7.94
CA VAL A 411 6.25 12.80 -7.70
C VAL A 411 5.19 13.89 -7.87
N VAL A 412 4.27 13.68 -8.80
CA VAL A 412 3.14 14.58 -9.01
C VAL A 412 1.94 14.03 -8.26
N CYS A 413 1.55 14.72 -7.19
CA CYS A 413 0.41 14.37 -6.34
C CYS A 413 -0.90 15.07 -6.77
N SER A 414 -0.89 15.73 -7.92
CA SER A 414 -2.12 16.31 -8.45
C SER A 414 -3.06 15.21 -8.91
N PRO A 415 -4.33 15.19 -8.46
CA PRO A 415 -5.34 14.35 -9.08
C PRO A 415 -5.28 14.59 -10.59
N LEU A 416 -5.29 13.53 -11.38
CA LEU A 416 -5.49 13.70 -12.80
C LEU A 416 -6.87 14.33 -12.99
N SER A 417 -6.95 15.64 -13.15
CA SER A 417 -8.04 16.20 -13.89
C SER A 417 -8.01 15.48 -15.23
N SER A 418 -9.10 14.81 -15.56
CA SER A 418 -9.26 14.05 -16.79
C SER A 418 -9.36 14.98 -18.01
N VAL A 419 -8.32 15.76 -18.22
CA VAL A 419 -8.04 16.46 -19.48
C VAL A 419 -6.52 16.66 -19.56
N ASN A 420 -5.90 16.01 -20.54
CA ASN A 420 -4.54 16.32 -20.95
C ASN A 420 -4.45 17.78 -21.39
N ASN A 421 -3.91 18.64 -20.54
CA ASN A 421 -3.32 19.89 -21.01
C ASN A 421 -1.80 19.77 -20.95
N ILE A 422 -1.22 19.01 -21.89
CA ILE A 422 0.15 19.23 -22.32
C ILE A 422 0.07 20.27 -23.43
N SER A 423 -0.18 21.51 -23.05
CA SER A 423 0.29 22.69 -23.77
C SER A 423 0.34 23.83 -22.77
N GLN A 424 1.42 24.58 -22.76
CA GLN A 424 1.47 25.87 -22.10
C GLN A 424 0.19 26.60 -22.48
N ASN A 425 -0.64 26.99 -21.46
CA ASN A 425 -1.89 27.71 -21.72
C ASN A 425 -1.59 28.90 -22.60
N PRO A 426 -1.96 28.92 -23.88
CA PRO A 426 -1.73 30.06 -24.73
C PRO A 426 -2.64 31.26 -24.37
N PHE A 427 -3.60 31.07 -23.48
CA PHE A 427 -4.46 32.12 -22.96
C PHE A 427 -4.95 31.84 -21.50
N LEU A 428 -5.27 32.92 -20.81
CA LEU A 428 -5.85 32.88 -19.48
C LEU A 428 -7.38 32.68 -19.60
N PHE A 429 -7.93 31.66 -18.89
CA PHE A 429 -9.35 31.36 -18.84
C PHE A 429 -9.81 31.29 -17.39
N THR A 430 -10.73 32.16 -16.99
CA THR A 430 -11.26 32.22 -15.61
C THR A 430 -12.78 32.36 -15.61
N VAL A 431 -13.43 31.81 -14.57
CA VAL A 431 -14.88 31.91 -14.33
C VAL A 431 -15.10 32.41 -12.91
N TYR A 432 -15.80 33.54 -12.76
CA TYR A 432 -16.04 34.17 -11.47
C TYR A 432 -17.36 34.95 -11.41
N PRO A 433 -18.02 35.01 -10.22
CA PRO A 433 -17.69 34.30 -8.99
C PRO A 433 -17.94 32.78 -9.12
N ASN A 434 -17.21 32.00 -8.36
CA ASN A 434 -17.40 30.55 -8.27
C ASN A 434 -17.14 30.10 -6.82
N PRO A 435 -18.17 29.72 -6.03
CA PRO A 435 -19.60 29.56 -6.43
C PRO A 435 -20.31 30.83 -6.84
N SER A 436 -21.42 30.69 -7.58
CA SER A 436 -22.23 31.78 -8.08
C SER A 436 -23.75 31.56 -7.75
N ASN A 437 -24.54 32.63 -7.73
CA ASN A 437 -26.00 32.57 -7.63
C ASN A 437 -26.70 32.25 -8.96
N GLY A 438 -25.98 31.63 -9.92
CA GLY A 438 -26.42 31.39 -11.29
C GLY A 438 -25.90 32.45 -12.29
N LYS A 439 -25.36 33.58 -11.82
CA LYS A 439 -24.78 34.64 -12.67
C LYS A 439 -23.27 34.69 -12.45
N PHE A 440 -22.52 34.59 -13.54
CA PHE A 440 -21.06 34.60 -13.49
C PHE A 440 -20.47 35.13 -14.79
N THR A 441 -19.24 35.58 -14.71
CA THR A 441 -18.47 36.09 -15.86
C THR A 441 -17.43 35.05 -16.26
N VAL A 442 -17.32 34.78 -17.52
CA VAL A 442 -16.24 34.03 -18.15
C VAL A 442 -15.28 35.02 -18.78
N SER A 443 -14.03 35.08 -18.28
CA SER A 443 -12.98 35.92 -18.80
C SER A 443 -11.97 35.08 -19.59
N VAL A 444 -11.65 35.48 -20.80
CA VAL A 444 -10.71 34.80 -21.68
C VAL A 444 -9.74 35.82 -22.25
N GLU A 445 -8.43 35.63 -22.02
CA GLU A 445 -7.39 36.53 -22.46
C GLU A 445 -6.34 35.77 -23.29
N GLY A 446 -5.80 36.40 -24.34
CA GLY A 446 -4.68 35.82 -25.12
C GLY A 446 -5.09 34.88 -26.25
N LEU A 447 -6.40 34.75 -26.57
CA LEU A 447 -6.86 33.96 -27.72
C LEU A 447 -6.35 34.54 -29.05
N GLN A 448 -5.73 33.69 -29.86
CA GLN A 448 -5.20 34.08 -31.18
C GLN A 448 -6.20 33.84 -32.33
N GLN A 449 -7.29 33.12 -32.08
CA GLN A 449 -8.28 32.73 -33.09
C GLN A 449 -9.47 33.71 -33.17
N ALA A 450 -10.02 33.92 -34.37
CA ALA A 450 -11.09 34.87 -34.58
C ALA A 450 -12.48 34.41 -34.11
N ASN A 451 -12.74 33.13 -33.98
CA ASN A 451 -14.01 32.55 -33.53
C ASN A 451 -13.80 31.44 -32.54
N CYS A 452 -14.30 31.63 -31.35
CA CYS A 452 -14.26 30.64 -30.27
C CYS A 452 -15.69 30.26 -29.87
N LYS A 453 -15.87 28.99 -29.48
CA LYS A 453 -17.13 28.46 -28.98
C LYS A 453 -17.04 28.30 -27.47
N LEU A 454 -18.00 28.87 -26.73
CA LEU A 454 -18.24 28.60 -25.34
C LEU A 454 -19.47 27.68 -25.22
N SER A 455 -19.34 26.60 -24.49
CA SER A 455 -20.45 25.71 -24.14
C SER A 455 -20.45 25.41 -22.65
N ILE A 456 -21.65 25.26 -22.08
CA ILE A 456 -21.84 24.88 -20.68
C ILE A 456 -22.58 23.55 -20.65
N CYS A 457 -22.02 22.59 -19.91
CA CYS A 457 -22.60 21.26 -19.77
C CYS A 457 -22.96 21.00 -18.31
N ASN A 458 -24.02 20.23 -18.11
CA ASN A 458 -24.35 19.68 -16.80
C ASN A 458 -23.50 18.43 -16.48
N LEU A 459 -23.68 17.84 -15.30
CA LEU A 459 -22.93 16.66 -14.81
C LEU A 459 -23.00 15.43 -15.74
N VAL A 460 -24.07 15.30 -16.53
CA VAL A 460 -24.24 14.17 -17.47
C VAL A 460 -23.70 14.48 -18.88
N GLY A 461 -23.02 15.63 -19.04
CA GLY A 461 -22.43 16.06 -20.32
C GLY A 461 -23.41 16.68 -21.31
N GLN A 462 -24.68 16.90 -20.91
CA GLN A 462 -25.64 17.57 -21.76
C GLN A 462 -25.31 19.05 -21.86
N VAL A 463 -25.17 19.57 -23.08
CA VAL A 463 -24.95 20.99 -23.33
C VAL A 463 -26.24 21.76 -23.07
N ILE A 464 -26.20 22.68 -22.10
CA ILE A 464 -27.35 23.52 -21.70
C ILE A 464 -27.25 24.95 -22.23
N TYR A 465 -26.06 25.39 -22.59
CA TYR A 465 -25.81 26.72 -23.13
C TYR A 465 -24.68 26.69 -24.15
N THR A 466 -24.80 27.46 -25.23
CA THR A 466 -23.74 27.63 -26.23
C THR A 466 -23.76 29.05 -26.78
N THR A 467 -22.58 29.63 -26.87
CA THR A 467 -22.38 30.93 -27.57
C THR A 467 -21.06 30.94 -28.31
N PHE A 468 -20.91 31.88 -29.25
CA PHE A 468 -19.66 32.12 -29.97
C PHE A 468 -19.17 33.55 -29.67
N PHE A 469 -17.84 33.70 -29.56
CA PHE A 469 -17.25 35.01 -29.30
C PHE A 469 -15.97 35.21 -30.12
N LYS A 470 -15.57 36.45 -30.27
CA LYS A 470 -14.38 36.84 -31.04
C LYS A 470 -13.46 37.65 -30.15
N GLY A 471 -12.16 37.50 -30.35
CA GLY A 471 -11.24 38.47 -29.87
C GLY A 471 -10.08 37.99 -29.02
N GLN A 472 -9.12 38.87 -28.80
CA GLN A 472 -7.92 38.63 -28.02
C GLN A 472 -8.12 38.78 -26.52
N GLN A 473 -9.17 39.48 -26.11
CA GLN A 473 -9.61 39.63 -24.73
C GLN A 473 -11.15 39.73 -24.74
N SER A 474 -11.82 38.83 -24.05
CA SER A 474 -13.28 38.79 -24.00
C SER A 474 -13.76 38.41 -22.62
N THR A 475 -14.76 39.14 -22.15
CA THR A 475 -15.56 38.78 -20.99
C THR A 475 -16.98 38.50 -21.45
N LEU A 476 -17.57 37.44 -20.95
CA LEU A 476 -18.92 37.00 -21.26
C LEU A 476 -19.69 36.81 -19.95
N ASP A 477 -20.78 37.59 -19.80
CA ASP A 477 -21.66 37.40 -18.66
C ASP A 477 -22.67 36.32 -18.99
N ILE A 478 -22.76 35.35 -18.15
CA ILE A 478 -23.60 34.16 -18.28
C ILE A 478 -24.64 34.19 -17.18
N ASP A 479 -25.89 33.91 -17.54
CA ASP A 479 -27.01 33.78 -16.63
C ASP A 479 -27.59 32.37 -16.75
N LEU A 480 -27.42 31.56 -15.70
CA LEU A 480 -28.01 30.24 -15.50
C LEU A 480 -29.05 30.24 -14.39
N SER A 481 -29.61 31.40 -14.02
CA SER A 481 -30.55 31.50 -12.90
C SER A 481 -31.84 30.67 -13.10
N ASP A 482 -32.21 30.38 -14.36
CA ASP A 482 -33.36 29.55 -14.72
C ASP A 482 -33.05 28.06 -14.74
N PHE A 483 -31.78 27.67 -14.51
CA PHE A 483 -31.36 26.28 -14.45
C PHE A 483 -31.25 25.77 -13.00
N TYR A 484 -31.27 24.45 -12.83
CA TYR A 484 -31.13 23.85 -11.49
C TYR A 484 -29.81 24.24 -10.87
N LYS A 485 -29.80 24.50 -9.56
CA LYS A 485 -28.57 24.70 -8.79
C LYS A 485 -27.74 23.44 -8.81
N GLY A 486 -26.41 23.58 -8.89
CA GLY A 486 -25.52 22.46 -8.94
C GLY A 486 -24.20 22.72 -9.66
N LEU A 487 -23.58 21.65 -10.10
CA LEU A 487 -22.27 21.66 -10.75
C LEU A 487 -22.42 21.69 -12.28
N TYR A 488 -21.71 22.61 -12.91
CA TYR A 488 -21.62 22.75 -14.36
C TYR A 488 -20.16 22.85 -14.83
N PHE A 489 -19.95 22.57 -16.10
CA PHE A 489 -18.65 22.69 -16.76
C PHE A 489 -18.75 23.72 -17.88
N VAL A 490 -17.95 24.78 -17.77
CA VAL A 490 -17.78 25.79 -18.81
C VAL A 490 -16.61 25.36 -19.69
N LYS A 491 -16.88 25.17 -20.98
CA LYS A 491 -15.91 24.72 -21.98
C LYS A 491 -15.72 25.83 -23.01
N VAL A 492 -14.47 26.22 -23.26
CA VAL A 492 -14.05 27.12 -24.33
C VAL A 492 -13.25 26.34 -25.35
N ASP A 493 -13.61 26.45 -26.62
CA ASP A 493 -13.00 25.76 -27.77
C ASP A 493 -12.62 26.76 -28.82
N ASP A 494 -11.32 26.81 -29.21
CA ASP A 494 -10.77 27.75 -30.22
C ASP A 494 -10.62 27.08 -31.58
N GLY A 495 -11.15 25.86 -31.75
CA GLY A 495 -11.04 25.08 -33.00
C GLY A 495 -9.77 24.23 -33.10
N LYS A 496 -8.76 24.45 -32.24
CA LYS A 496 -7.54 23.65 -32.11
C LYS A 496 -7.41 23.04 -30.74
N ASN A 497 -7.77 23.80 -29.71
CA ASN A 497 -7.69 23.41 -28.31
C ASN A 497 -9.03 23.62 -27.62
N SER A 498 -9.27 22.86 -26.54
CA SER A 498 -10.47 22.97 -25.74
C SER A 498 -10.11 23.04 -24.26
N TYR A 499 -10.67 24.01 -23.55
CA TYR A 499 -10.40 24.27 -22.14
C TYR A 499 -11.71 24.20 -21.36
N THR A 500 -11.64 23.59 -20.16
CA THR A 500 -12.83 23.37 -19.33
C THR A 500 -12.56 23.81 -17.91
N GLN A 501 -13.50 24.54 -17.32
CA GLN A 501 -13.49 24.96 -15.93
C GLN A 501 -14.80 24.61 -15.26
N LYS A 502 -14.74 24.23 -13.98
CA LYS A 502 -15.88 23.91 -13.14
C LYS A 502 -16.50 25.18 -12.58
N ILE A 503 -17.84 25.29 -12.57
CA ILE A 503 -18.62 26.30 -11.87
C ILE A 503 -19.67 25.63 -10.98
N ILE A 504 -19.87 26.16 -9.79
CA ILE A 504 -20.94 25.76 -8.85
C ILE A 504 -21.96 26.90 -8.82
N THR A 505 -23.25 26.56 -9.03
CA THR A 505 -24.36 27.49 -8.83
C THR A 505 -25.12 27.13 -7.54
N GLU A 506 -25.37 28.12 -6.67
CA GLU A 506 -26.03 27.97 -5.36
C GLU A 506 -27.35 28.71 -5.31
#